data_e198ade9a2201ac75e3d21c73e554ed4
#
_entry.id   e198ade9a2201ac75e3d21c73e554ed4
#
_cell.length_a   1.000
_cell.length_b   1.000
_cell.length_c   1.000
_cell.angle_alpha   90.00
_cell.angle_beta   90.00
_cell.angle_gamma   90.00
#
_symmetry.space_group_name_H-M   'P 1'
#
loop_
_entity.id
_entity.type
_entity.pdbx_description
1 polymer ?
#
loop_
_entity_poly.entity_id
_entity_poly.type
_entity_poly.pdbx_seq_one_letter_code
_entity_poly.pdbx_strand_id
1 'polypeptide(L)'
;MTKFNYIYFKKDKKLRILNSKLNSKLTVVFLHGLKSDMEGKKPLFLNRYCKKNKVNFLSLEYAGHGKSYGKFENGTISKWRNNVKFVIRKIIKKEKFLIVGSSLGAWLGLLQFQDFKKQIIGFIGIGSAPEFLDRLIWQKLKNNEKKQFFEKKFYLLKSDGY
;
A
#
# COMPACT_ATOMS: atom_id res chain seq x y z
N MET A 1 21.07 7.91 8.09
CA MET A 1 19.67 7.90 8.59
C MET A 1 18.67 7.69 7.46
N THR A 2 17.58 6.98 7.71
CA THR A 2 16.46 6.85 6.75
C THR A 2 15.62 8.11 6.80
N LYS A 3 15.53 8.84 5.68
CA LYS A 3 14.78 10.11 5.62
C LYS A 3 13.39 9.87 5.06
N PHE A 4 12.36 10.17 5.84
CA PHE A 4 10.97 10.18 5.41
C PHE A 4 10.56 11.58 4.96
N ASN A 5 9.74 11.66 3.92
CA ASN A 5 9.24 12.91 3.36
C ASN A 5 7.71 12.86 3.27
N TYR A 6 7.10 13.97 2.91
CA TYR A 6 5.67 14.06 2.65
C TYR A 6 5.40 14.56 1.24
N ILE A 7 4.32 14.04 0.63
CA ILE A 7 3.81 14.48 -0.66
C ILE A 7 2.34 14.86 -0.51
N TYR A 8 1.95 16.01 -1.05
CA TYR A 8 0.57 16.46 -0.96
C TYR A 8 -0.29 15.78 -2.03
N PHE A 9 -1.25 14.97 -1.59
CA PHE A 9 -2.27 14.35 -2.44
C PHE A 9 -3.34 15.36 -2.85
N LYS A 10 -3.74 16.23 -1.90
CA LYS A 10 -4.58 17.42 -2.07
C LYS A 10 -4.11 18.47 -1.05
N LYS A 11 -4.67 19.71 -1.11
CA LYS A 11 -4.24 20.86 -0.30
C LYS A 11 -3.84 20.49 1.14
N ASP A 12 -4.68 19.77 1.88
CA ASP A 12 -4.45 19.43 3.30
C ASP A 12 -4.23 17.93 3.53
N LYS A 13 -3.99 17.14 2.46
CA LYS A 13 -3.89 15.68 2.51
C LYS A 13 -2.50 15.24 2.12
N LYS A 14 -1.62 15.11 3.10
CA LYS A 14 -0.24 14.67 2.91
C LYS A 14 -0.09 13.17 3.12
N LEU A 15 0.56 12.50 2.18
CA LEU A 15 1.00 11.11 2.30
C LEU A 15 2.47 11.09 2.71
N ARG A 16 2.81 10.25 3.68
CA ARG A 16 4.19 10.03 4.05
C ARG A 16 4.82 9.03 3.09
N ILE A 17 6.03 9.32 2.65
CA ILE A 17 6.78 8.49 1.70
C ILE A 17 8.21 8.26 2.18
N LEU A 18 8.76 7.13 1.81
CA LEU A 18 10.19 6.83 1.88
C LEU A 18 10.71 6.70 0.45
N ASN A 19 11.48 7.68 0.00
CA ASN A 19 12.01 7.74 -1.36
C ASN A 19 13.54 7.84 -1.32
N SER A 20 14.22 6.78 -1.76
CA SER A 20 15.67 6.74 -1.93
C SER A 20 15.99 6.77 -3.42
N LYS A 21 16.29 7.97 -3.95
CA LYS A 21 16.64 8.17 -5.36
C LYS A 21 18.16 8.06 -5.53
N LEU A 22 18.60 7.09 -6.33
CA LEU A 22 20.01 6.72 -6.55
C LEU A 22 20.42 6.76 -8.04
N ASN A 23 19.71 7.52 -8.85
CA ASN A 23 19.94 7.66 -10.31
C ASN A 23 19.88 6.32 -11.09
N SER A 24 19.15 5.34 -10.56
CA SER A 24 18.86 4.09 -11.25
C SER A 24 17.71 4.25 -12.24
N LYS A 25 17.72 3.49 -13.33
CA LYS A 25 16.56 3.37 -14.26
C LYS A 25 15.45 2.45 -13.71
N LEU A 26 15.72 1.77 -12.59
CA LEU A 26 14.79 0.87 -11.91
C LEU A 26 14.45 1.39 -10.52
N THR A 27 13.16 1.36 -10.18
CA THR A 27 12.66 1.63 -8.83
C THR A 27 11.99 0.38 -8.26
N VAL A 28 12.34 -0.01 -7.04
CA VAL A 28 11.58 -0.99 -6.26
C VAL A 28 10.52 -0.24 -5.45
N VAL A 29 9.25 -0.54 -5.69
CA VAL A 29 8.10 0.01 -4.96
C VAL A 29 7.65 -1.01 -3.92
N PHE A 30 7.75 -0.66 -2.64
CA PHE A 30 7.25 -1.51 -1.55
C PHE A 30 5.89 -1.01 -1.04
N LEU A 31 4.92 -1.94 -0.95
CA LEU A 31 3.57 -1.68 -0.46
C LEU A 31 3.30 -2.53 0.79
N HIS A 32 3.02 -1.87 1.90
CA HIS A 32 2.83 -2.52 3.20
C HIS A 32 1.43 -3.14 3.36
N GLY A 33 1.26 -3.99 4.38
CA GLY A 33 0.00 -4.64 4.72
C GLY A 33 -0.99 -3.74 5.46
N LEU A 34 -2.17 -4.30 5.75
CA LEU A 34 -3.23 -3.63 6.54
C LEU A 34 -2.71 -3.30 7.95
N LYS A 35 -3.06 -2.12 8.48
CA LYS A 35 -2.63 -1.61 9.79
C LYS A 35 -1.09 -1.60 9.99
N SER A 36 -0.31 -1.61 8.92
CA SER A 36 1.15 -1.54 8.94
C SER A 36 1.63 -0.16 8.46
N ASP A 37 2.95 0.03 8.44
CA ASP A 37 3.61 1.26 8.03
C ASP A 37 4.92 1.01 7.27
N MET A 38 5.70 2.06 7.06
CA MET A 38 7.01 1.99 6.39
C MET A 38 8.19 1.81 7.36
N GLU A 39 7.97 1.79 8.67
CA GLU A 39 9.03 1.67 9.70
C GLU A 39 9.29 0.21 10.09
N GLY A 40 8.48 -0.72 9.58
CA GLY A 40 8.62 -2.15 9.83
C GLY A 40 9.88 -2.76 9.21
N LYS A 41 10.20 -4.00 9.62
CA LYS A 41 11.43 -4.72 9.19
C LYS A 41 11.53 -4.88 7.67
N LYS A 42 10.42 -5.23 6.97
CA LYS A 42 10.42 -5.48 5.52
C LYS A 42 10.80 -4.24 4.69
N PRO A 43 10.11 -3.07 4.82
CA PRO A 43 10.45 -1.89 4.03
C PRO A 43 11.84 -1.35 4.35
N LEU A 44 12.26 -1.36 5.62
CA LEU A 44 13.59 -0.90 5.99
C LEU A 44 14.71 -1.82 5.47
N PHE A 45 14.50 -3.14 5.50
CA PHE A 45 15.43 -4.10 4.90
C PHE A 45 15.56 -3.88 3.40
N LEU A 46 14.44 -3.81 2.67
CA LEU A 46 14.44 -3.59 1.22
C LEU A 46 15.07 -2.25 0.84
N ASN A 47 14.79 -1.19 1.59
CA ASN A 47 15.44 0.10 1.36
C ASN A 47 16.95 0.03 1.51
N ARG A 48 17.47 -0.66 2.55
CA ARG A 48 18.92 -0.87 2.73
C ARG A 48 19.52 -1.71 1.60
N TYR A 49 18.84 -2.80 1.22
CA TYR A 49 19.24 -3.65 0.11
C TYR A 49 19.31 -2.87 -1.22
N CYS A 50 18.28 -2.09 -1.53
CA CYS A 50 18.26 -1.25 -2.71
C CYS A 50 19.39 -0.22 -2.71
N LYS A 51 19.65 0.43 -1.58
CA LYS A 51 20.78 1.37 -1.44
C LYS A 51 22.13 0.70 -1.71
N LYS A 52 22.36 -0.48 -1.12
CA LYS A 52 23.61 -1.25 -1.34
C LYS A 52 23.80 -1.59 -2.81
N ASN A 53 22.73 -1.91 -3.52
CA ASN A 53 22.76 -2.30 -4.93
C ASN A 53 22.52 -1.12 -5.91
N LYS A 54 22.54 0.12 -5.44
CA LYS A 54 22.33 1.35 -6.24
C LYS A 54 21.03 1.34 -7.02
N VAL A 55 19.95 0.75 -6.49
CA VAL A 55 18.59 0.72 -7.05
C VAL A 55 17.70 1.71 -6.31
N ASN A 56 16.87 2.46 -7.02
CA ASN A 56 15.91 3.38 -6.39
C ASN A 56 14.90 2.59 -5.56
N PHE A 57 14.46 3.19 -4.44
CA PHE A 57 13.44 2.60 -3.58
C PHE A 57 12.35 3.62 -3.28
N LEU A 58 11.10 3.18 -3.34
CA LEU A 58 9.92 3.97 -3.00
C LEU A 58 8.98 3.15 -2.14
N SER A 59 8.51 3.72 -1.04
CA SER A 59 7.39 3.21 -0.26
C SER A 59 6.52 4.37 0.21
N LEU A 60 5.27 4.10 0.57
CA LEU A 60 4.33 5.10 1.08
C LEU A 60 3.46 4.50 2.18
N GLU A 61 2.96 5.34 3.06
CA GLU A 61 1.85 5.03 3.95
C GLU A 61 0.55 5.51 3.31
N TYR A 62 -0.45 4.64 3.21
CA TYR A 62 -1.77 5.01 2.65
C TYR A 62 -2.52 5.93 3.61
N ALA A 63 -3.55 6.62 3.13
CA ALA A 63 -4.43 7.40 3.99
C ALA A 63 -4.96 6.56 5.17
N GLY A 64 -4.86 7.11 6.39
CA GLY A 64 -5.24 6.43 7.62
C GLY A 64 -4.23 5.40 8.13
N HIS A 65 -3.04 5.29 7.52
CA HIS A 65 -1.94 4.44 8.01
C HIS A 65 -0.74 5.29 8.45
N GLY A 66 -0.03 4.83 9.46
CA GLY A 66 1.17 5.46 9.97
C GLY A 66 0.98 6.95 10.25
N LYS A 67 1.79 7.81 9.60
CA LYS A 67 1.74 9.27 9.74
C LYS A 67 1.13 9.99 8.51
N SER A 68 0.49 9.24 7.61
CA SER A 68 -0.30 9.81 6.52
C SER A 68 -1.63 10.38 7.01
N TYR A 69 -2.22 11.28 6.23
CA TYR A 69 -3.49 11.92 6.56
C TYR A 69 -4.65 10.93 6.69
N GLY A 70 -5.70 11.34 7.42
CA GLY A 70 -6.98 10.63 7.51
C GLY A 70 -7.05 9.64 8.66
N LYS A 71 -8.24 9.05 8.84
CA LYS A 71 -8.50 8.01 9.81
C LYS A 71 -8.61 6.66 9.10
N PHE A 72 -8.13 5.60 9.74
CA PHE A 72 -8.13 4.25 9.18
C PHE A 72 -9.53 3.77 8.79
N GLU A 73 -10.53 4.06 9.62
CA GLU A 73 -11.92 3.67 9.44
C GLU A 73 -12.55 4.24 8.15
N ASN A 74 -12.00 5.35 7.66
CA ASN A 74 -12.42 5.98 6.41
C ASN A 74 -11.70 5.43 5.18
N GLY A 75 -10.82 4.43 5.39
CA GLY A 75 -10.06 3.76 4.33
C GLY A 75 -10.93 2.84 3.49
N THR A 76 -10.60 2.74 2.20
CA THR A 76 -11.15 1.73 1.29
C THR A 76 -10.06 1.28 0.33
N ILE A 77 -10.21 0.10 -0.26
CA ILE A 77 -9.29 -0.41 -1.28
C ILE A 77 -9.10 0.61 -2.42
N SER A 78 -10.19 1.21 -2.89
CA SER A 78 -10.14 2.21 -3.96
C SER A 78 -9.38 3.48 -3.56
N LYS A 79 -9.56 3.98 -2.33
CA LYS A 79 -8.81 5.14 -1.83
C LYS A 79 -7.32 4.82 -1.73
N TRP A 80 -6.96 3.67 -1.15
CA TRP A 80 -5.57 3.26 -1.00
C TRP A 80 -4.91 2.97 -2.36
N ARG A 81 -5.62 2.30 -3.29
CA ARG A 81 -5.16 2.16 -4.68
C ARG A 81 -4.85 3.52 -5.31
N ASN A 82 -5.73 4.52 -5.14
CA ASN A 82 -5.52 5.86 -5.69
C ASN A 82 -4.35 6.59 -5.02
N ASN A 83 -4.07 6.38 -3.72
CA ASN A 83 -2.86 6.90 -3.08
C ASN A 83 -1.60 6.32 -3.73
N VAL A 84 -1.55 5.00 -3.93
CA VAL A 84 -0.43 4.33 -4.61
C VAL A 84 -0.25 4.87 -6.02
N LYS A 85 -1.31 4.89 -6.82
CA LYS A 85 -1.32 5.42 -8.19
C LYS A 85 -0.78 6.86 -8.26
N PHE A 86 -1.24 7.73 -7.36
CA PHE A 86 -0.79 9.12 -7.29
C PHE A 86 0.71 9.22 -7.01
N VAL A 87 1.22 8.50 -6.00
CA VAL A 87 2.63 8.55 -5.62
C VAL A 87 3.52 8.00 -6.72
N ILE A 88 3.15 6.88 -7.36
CA ILE A 88 3.88 6.33 -8.51
C ILE A 88 3.95 7.36 -9.63
N ARG A 89 2.83 7.94 -10.05
CA ARG A 89 2.79 8.95 -11.13
C ARG A 89 3.65 10.17 -10.82
N LYS A 90 3.65 10.63 -9.57
CA LYS A 90 4.37 11.83 -9.17
C LYS A 90 5.87 11.62 -9.04
N ILE A 91 6.30 10.46 -8.53
CA ILE A 91 7.71 10.16 -8.20
C ILE A 91 8.41 9.42 -9.33
N ILE A 92 7.82 8.33 -9.84
CA ILE A 92 8.44 7.45 -10.85
C ILE A 92 8.23 8.01 -12.27
N LYS A 93 7.11 8.72 -12.48
CA LYS A 93 6.75 9.29 -13.79
C LYS A 93 6.60 8.20 -14.87
N LYS A 94 7.56 8.12 -15.82
CA LYS A 94 7.55 7.18 -16.95
C LYS A 94 8.58 6.05 -16.82
N GLU A 95 9.34 6.01 -15.73
CA GLU A 95 10.37 4.99 -15.50
C GLU A 95 9.77 3.61 -15.21
N LYS A 96 10.60 2.58 -15.35
CA LYS A 96 10.23 1.19 -15.02
C LYS A 96 10.32 0.95 -13.53
N PHE A 97 9.47 0.05 -13.01
CA PHE A 97 9.51 -0.32 -11.60
C PHE A 97 9.06 -1.76 -11.35
N LEU A 98 9.58 -2.30 -10.25
CA LEU A 98 9.19 -3.58 -9.67
C LEU A 98 8.31 -3.32 -8.44
N ILE A 99 7.23 -4.05 -8.27
CA ILE A 99 6.38 -3.99 -7.08
C ILE A 99 6.72 -5.15 -6.14
N VAL A 100 6.92 -4.83 -4.86
CA VAL A 100 6.97 -5.78 -3.76
C VAL A 100 5.82 -5.46 -2.81
N GLY A 101 4.79 -6.29 -2.76
CA GLY A 101 3.61 -6.08 -1.94
C GLY A 101 3.51 -7.11 -0.81
N SER A 102 3.19 -6.66 0.40
CA SER A 102 2.93 -7.56 1.54
C SER A 102 1.45 -7.55 1.89
N SER A 103 0.79 -8.72 1.93
CA SER A 103 -0.63 -8.88 2.29
C SER A 103 -1.53 -7.94 1.46
N LEU A 104 -2.26 -6.99 2.10
CA LEU A 104 -3.02 -5.93 1.44
C LEU A 104 -2.19 -5.20 0.36
N GLY A 105 -0.91 -4.93 0.65
CA GLY A 105 -0.02 -4.25 -0.29
C GLY A 105 0.19 -5.04 -1.59
N ALA A 106 0.14 -6.37 -1.53
CA ALA A 106 0.16 -7.20 -2.73
C ALA A 106 -1.11 -7.00 -3.57
N TRP A 107 -2.29 -6.96 -2.95
CA TRP A 107 -3.54 -6.65 -3.64
C TRP A 107 -3.52 -5.27 -4.28
N LEU A 108 -3.13 -4.24 -3.53
CA LEU A 108 -2.99 -2.88 -4.06
C LEU A 108 -1.99 -2.81 -5.23
N GLY A 109 -0.91 -3.60 -5.15
CA GLY A 109 0.08 -3.74 -6.21
C GLY A 109 -0.49 -4.35 -7.50
N LEU A 110 -1.25 -5.44 -7.38
CA LEU A 110 -1.94 -6.06 -8.52
C LEU A 110 -2.89 -5.08 -9.21
N LEU A 111 -3.62 -4.27 -8.43
CA LEU A 111 -4.52 -3.26 -8.97
C LEU A 111 -3.80 -2.15 -9.76
N GLN A 112 -2.48 -1.94 -9.56
CA GLN A 112 -1.70 -0.97 -10.34
C GLN A 112 -1.45 -1.41 -11.78
N PHE A 113 -1.54 -2.72 -12.12
CA PHE A 113 -1.40 -3.18 -13.49
C PHE A 113 -2.42 -2.56 -14.45
N GLN A 114 -3.59 -2.18 -13.97
CA GLN A 114 -4.59 -1.48 -14.78
C GLN A 114 -4.08 -0.13 -15.32
N ASP A 115 -3.21 0.56 -14.56
CA ASP A 115 -2.73 1.89 -14.89
C ASP A 115 -1.28 1.91 -15.42
N PHE A 116 -0.46 0.92 -15.03
CA PHE A 116 0.99 0.93 -15.24
C PHE A 116 1.55 -0.33 -15.90
N LYS A 117 0.71 -1.12 -16.60
CA LYS A 117 1.09 -2.40 -17.23
C LYS A 117 2.41 -2.31 -18.01
N LYS A 118 2.62 -1.21 -18.76
CA LYS A 118 3.84 -1.01 -19.57
C LYS A 118 5.08 -0.62 -18.75
N GLN A 119 4.91 -0.18 -17.50
CA GLN A 119 6.00 0.28 -16.63
C GLN A 119 6.40 -0.76 -15.58
N ILE A 120 5.45 -1.61 -15.16
CA ILE A 120 5.69 -2.68 -14.21
C ILE A 120 6.47 -3.79 -14.91
N ILE A 121 7.70 -4.06 -14.45
CA ILE A 121 8.58 -5.09 -15.01
C ILE A 121 8.60 -6.37 -14.17
N GLY A 122 7.99 -6.35 -12.99
CA GLY A 122 7.88 -7.51 -12.13
C GLY A 122 7.04 -7.24 -10.89
N PHE A 123 6.59 -8.32 -10.26
CA PHE A 123 5.76 -8.29 -9.06
C PHE A 123 6.18 -9.42 -8.13
N ILE A 124 6.37 -9.07 -6.85
CA ILE A 124 6.64 -10.01 -5.76
C ILE A 124 5.57 -9.83 -4.69
N GLY A 125 4.82 -10.88 -4.41
CA GLY A 125 3.82 -10.92 -3.34
C GLY A 125 4.34 -11.67 -2.11
N ILE A 126 4.27 -11.05 -0.95
CA ILE A 126 4.65 -11.65 0.34
C ILE A 126 3.38 -11.84 1.15
N GLY A 127 2.96 -13.11 1.36
CA GLY A 127 1.70 -13.42 2.03
C GLY A 127 0.52 -12.69 1.37
N SER A 128 0.44 -12.77 0.04
CA SER A 128 -0.55 -12.05 -0.76
C SER A 128 -1.97 -12.41 -0.37
N ALA A 129 -2.82 -11.42 -0.16
CA ALA A 129 -4.21 -11.59 0.24
C ALA A 129 -5.15 -10.76 -0.67
N PRO A 130 -5.22 -11.06 -1.99
CA PRO A 130 -6.19 -10.41 -2.85
C PRO A 130 -7.61 -10.83 -2.43
N GLU A 131 -8.55 -9.89 -2.51
CA GLU A 131 -9.97 -10.12 -2.21
C GLU A 131 -10.26 -10.67 -0.79
N PHE A 132 -9.32 -10.50 0.18
CA PHE A 132 -9.49 -11.08 1.52
C PHE A 132 -10.75 -10.56 2.24
N LEU A 133 -11.20 -9.34 1.95
CA LEU A 133 -12.42 -8.77 2.51
C LEU A 133 -13.66 -9.58 2.10
N ASP A 134 -13.71 -10.06 0.87
CA ASP A 134 -14.77 -10.95 0.41
C ASP A 134 -14.55 -12.37 0.90
N ARG A 135 -13.47 -13.01 0.50
CA ARG A 135 -13.23 -14.44 0.69
C ARG A 135 -13.03 -14.85 2.14
N LEU A 136 -12.30 -14.05 2.93
CA LEU A 136 -11.95 -14.41 4.31
C LEU A 136 -12.87 -13.78 5.36
N ILE A 137 -13.60 -12.73 5.00
CA ILE A 137 -14.49 -12.02 5.93
C ILE A 137 -15.94 -12.18 5.50
N TRP A 138 -16.34 -11.57 4.38
CA TRP A 138 -17.73 -11.51 3.96
C TRP A 138 -18.39 -12.89 3.79
N GLN A 139 -17.71 -13.82 3.13
CA GLN A 139 -18.25 -15.17 2.91
C GLN A 139 -18.40 -15.97 4.21
N LYS A 140 -17.62 -15.64 5.25
CA LYS A 140 -17.69 -16.30 6.57
C LYS A 140 -18.69 -15.66 7.53
N LEU A 141 -19.21 -14.48 7.23
CA LEU A 141 -20.24 -13.85 8.06
C LEU A 141 -21.55 -14.65 8.00
N LYS A 142 -22.18 -14.82 9.16
CA LYS A 142 -23.52 -15.42 9.30
C LYS A 142 -24.57 -14.47 8.72
N ASN A 143 -25.76 -15.01 8.41
CA ASN A 143 -26.82 -14.21 7.79
C ASN A 143 -27.28 -13.03 8.65
N ASN A 144 -27.35 -13.20 9.98
CA ASN A 144 -27.66 -12.11 10.92
C ASN A 144 -26.57 -11.00 10.92
N GLU A 145 -25.31 -11.35 10.79
CA GLU A 145 -24.19 -10.40 10.73
C GLU A 145 -24.20 -9.62 9.41
N LYS A 146 -24.48 -10.31 8.31
CA LYS A 146 -24.69 -9.67 6.99
C LYS A 146 -25.87 -8.70 7.04
N LYS A 147 -26.99 -9.09 7.68
CA LYS A 147 -28.16 -8.23 7.89
C LYS A 147 -27.78 -6.96 8.67
N GLN A 148 -27.06 -7.10 9.79
CA GLN A 148 -26.57 -5.95 10.57
C GLN A 148 -25.67 -5.02 9.73
N PHE A 149 -24.81 -5.56 8.87
CA PHE A 149 -23.99 -4.76 7.98
C PHE A 149 -24.84 -3.92 7.03
N PHE A 150 -25.89 -4.49 6.43
CA PHE A 150 -26.76 -3.76 5.50
C PHE A 150 -27.57 -2.67 6.21
N GLU A 151 -28.02 -2.93 7.44
CA GLU A 151 -28.80 -1.97 8.25
C GLU A 151 -27.92 -0.83 8.76
N LYS A 152 -26.78 -1.14 9.37
CA LYS A 152 -25.90 -0.17 10.04
C LYS A 152 -24.80 0.40 9.12
N LYS A 153 -24.61 -0.17 7.92
CA LYS A 153 -23.52 0.15 6.96
C LYS A 153 -22.11 -0.10 7.50
N PHE A 154 -21.97 -0.80 8.62
CA PHE A 154 -20.70 -1.28 9.16
C PHE A 154 -20.91 -2.54 10.00
N TYR A 155 -19.85 -3.31 10.18
CA TYR A 155 -19.81 -4.45 11.08
C TYR A 155 -18.46 -4.48 11.81
N LEU A 156 -18.51 -4.62 13.14
CA LEU A 156 -17.30 -4.70 13.95
C LEU A 156 -16.85 -6.15 14.05
N LEU A 157 -15.77 -6.48 13.37
CA LEU A 157 -15.10 -7.77 13.54
C LEU A 157 -14.39 -7.78 14.89
N LYS A 158 -14.73 -8.73 15.74
CA LYS A 158 -13.87 -9.08 16.87
C LYS A 158 -12.65 -9.76 16.29
N SER A 159 -11.50 -9.11 16.32
CA SER A 159 -10.23 -9.74 15.93
C SER A 159 -9.50 -10.19 17.18
N ASP A 160 -9.26 -11.47 17.30
CA ASP A 160 -8.34 -12.02 18.30
C ASP A 160 -6.90 -11.73 17.85
N GLY A 161 -6.49 -10.47 18.01
CA GLY A 161 -5.11 -10.06 17.89
C GLY A 161 -4.56 -9.86 16.45
N TYR A 162 -4.76 -8.70 15.88
CA TYR A 162 -3.81 -8.02 14.99
C TYR A 162 -3.69 -6.56 15.43
#